data_d55a5a380121320cde0b488c50325576
#
_entry.id   d55a5a380121320cde0b488c50325576
#
_cell.length_a   1.000
_cell.length_b   1.000
_cell.length_c   1.000
_cell.angle_alpha   90.00
_cell.angle_beta   90.00
_cell.angle_gamma   90.00
#
_symmetry.space_group_name_H-M   'P 1'
#
loop_
_entity.id
_entity.type
_entity.pdbx_description
1 polymer ?
#
loop_
_entity_poly.entity_id
_entity_poly.type
_entity_poly.pdbx_seq_one_letter_code
_entity_poly.pdbx_strand_id
1 'polypeptide(L)'
;MNRINANKKPDKMIILLFFSILSLTAISQNAEKKITIQNKNISLKEAFEQIELQTDYSIAYEQSNLNLKKMQSLSLKSTSIEKALTQILKGTGYTYKIKGYHIIISLPAQKTETIDEKTQKLTQTIRGIVVDSKTNVPIEYASVYISEE
;
A
#
# COMPACT_ATOMS: atom_id res chain seq x y z
N MET A 1 24.12 56.37 39.43
CA MET A 1 24.41 56.16 37.99
C MET A 1 25.13 54.81 37.86
N ASN A 2 24.33 53.72 37.75
CA ASN A 2 24.81 52.33 37.73
C ASN A 2 25.07 51.92 36.27
N ARG A 3 26.32 51.71 35.90
CA ARG A 3 26.72 51.16 34.61
C ARG A 3 26.54 49.64 34.66
N ILE A 4 25.61 49.12 33.89
CA ILE A 4 25.43 47.70 33.68
C ILE A 4 26.58 47.23 32.78
N ASN A 5 27.44 46.35 33.31
CA ASN A 5 28.57 45.77 32.60
C ASN A 5 28.06 44.61 31.71
N ALA A 6 27.84 44.90 30.42
CA ALA A 6 27.25 44.00 29.44
C ALA A 6 28.26 43.08 28.73
N ASN A 7 29.28 42.59 29.44
CA ASN A 7 30.28 41.71 28.81
C ASN A 7 30.59 40.45 29.62
N LYS A 8 29.52 39.73 30.02
CA LYS A 8 29.69 38.39 30.58
C LYS A 8 29.46 37.38 29.45
N LYS A 9 30.56 36.79 28.96
CA LYS A 9 30.50 35.66 28.02
C LYS A 9 29.69 34.56 28.67
N PRO A 10 28.71 33.94 27.95
CA PRO A 10 27.92 32.87 28.53
C PRO A 10 28.85 31.70 28.88
N ASP A 11 28.68 31.18 30.11
CA ASP A 11 29.49 30.07 30.60
C ASP A 11 29.33 28.86 29.67
N LYS A 12 30.44 28.24 29.32
CA LYS A 12 30.48 27.06 28.42
C LYS A 12 29.55 25.95 28.88
N MET A 13 29.26 25.89 30.17
CA MET A 13 28.32 24.93 30.76
C MET A 13 26.88 25.22 30.40
N ILE A 14 26.47 26.48 30.25
CA ILE A 14 25.11 26.86 29.81
C ILE A 14 24.92 26.54 28.32
N ILE A 15 25.93 26.73 27.49
CA ILE A 15 25.92 26.40 26.06
C ILE A 15 25.82 24.88 25.87
N LEU A 16 26.54 24.10 26.70
CA LEU A 16 26.47 22.61 26.66
C LEU A 16 25.10 22.08 27.09
N LEU A 17 24.47 22.72 28.07
CA LEU A 17 23.13 22.39 28.52
C LEU A 17 22.05 22.71 27.47
N PHE A 18 22.24 23.83 26.74
CA PHE A 18 21.31 24.19 25.64
C PHE A 18 21.44 23.25 24.43
N PHE A 19 22.66 22.75 24.15
CA PHE A 19 22.88 21.78 23.06
C PHE A 19 22.34 20.38 23.36
N SER A 20 22.23 19.98 24.63
CA SER A 20 21.70 18.69 25.03
C SER A 20 20.16 18.62 24.96
N ILE A 21 19.48 19.77 24.97
CA ILE A 21 18.01 19.82 24.89
C ILE A 21 17.53 19.78 23.43
N LEU A 22 18.42 20.09 22.45
CA LEU A 22 18.05 20.12 21.03
C LEU A 22 18.11 18.75 20.36
N SER A 23 18.59 17.70 21.02
CA SER A 23 18.73 16.36 20.43
C SER A 23 17.54 15.42 20.71
N LEU A 24 16.42 15.93 21.26
CA LEU A 24 15.30 15.06 21.71
C LEU A 24 14.06 15.11 20.81
N THR A 25 14.14 15.58 19.55
CA THR A 25 12.96 15.66 18.67
C THR A 25 13.12 14.99 17.32
N ALA A 26 13.84 13.89 17.25
CA ALA A 26 13.77 12.99 16.10
C ALA A 26 13.08 11.68 16.46
N ILE A 27 11.97 11.76 17.18
CA ILE A 27 10.98 10.68 17.11
C ILE A 27 10.26 10.94 15.80
N SER A 28 10.68 10.26 14.74
CA SER A 28 9.89 10.07 13.53
C SER A 28 8.62 9.34 13.98
N GLN A 29 7.62 10.08 14.38
CA GLN A 29 6.27 9.57 14.52
C GLN A 29 5.79 9.27 13.09
N ASN A 30 5.99 8.03 12.65
CA ASN A 30 5.07 7.43 11.71
C ASN A 30 3.73 7.35 12.46
N ALA A 31 3.07 8.48 12.60
CA ALA A 31 1.72 8.53 13.12
C ALA A 31 0.87 7.74 12.12
N GLU A 32 0.53 6.52 12.49
CA GLU A 32 -0.38 5.67 11.73
C GLU A 32 -1.63 6.49 11.40
N LYS A 33 -1.77 6.91 10.14
CA LYS A 33 -2.90 7.73 9.71
C LYS A 33 -4.18 6.96 9.95
N LYS A 34 -5.06 7.53 10.76
CA LYS A 34 -6.31 6.92 11.16
C LYS A 34 -7.45 7.38 10.25
N ILE A 35 -8.30 6.45 9.88
CA ILE A 35 -9.40 6.65 8.95
C ILE A 35 -10.71 6.83 9.70
N THR A 36 -11.50 7.81 9.26
CA THR A 36 -12.85 8.05 9.77
C THR A 36 -13.82 8.11 8.61
N ILE A 37 -14.73 7.13 8.53
CA ILE A 37 -15.82 7.07 7.56
C ILE A 37 -17.10 6.75 8.33
N GLN A 38 -18.06 7.67 8.33
CA GLN A 38 -19.38 7.48 8.93
C GLN A 38 -20.44 7.71 7.87
N ASN A 39 -20.88 6.66 7.23
CA ASN A 39 -21.92 6.75 6.22
C ASN A 39 -22.78 5.47 6.25
N LYS A 40 -24.11 5.67 6.26
CA LYS A 40 -25.08 4.58 6.27
C LYS A 40 -25.26 3.93 4.90
N ASN A 41 -24.84 4.60 3.84
CA ASN A 41 -25.02 4.15 2.47
C ASN A 41 -23.88 4.66 1.59
N ILE A 42 -22.76 3.98 1.59
CA ILE A 42 -21.56 4.33 0.83
C ILE A 42 -21.21 3.19 -0.13
N SER A 43 -20.84 3.51 -1.35
CA SER A 43 -20.35 2.52 -2.31
C SER A 43 -18.91 2.09 -1.97
N LEU A 44 -18.53 0.92 -2.44
CA LEU A 44 -17.16 0.42 -2.27
C LEU A 44 -16.14 1.38 -2.89
N LYS A 45 -16.46 1.97 -4.06
CA LYS A 45 -15.62 2.97 -4.73
C LYS A 45 -15.41 4.19 -3.85
N GLU A 46 -16.49 4.79 -3.37
CA GLU A 46 -16.40 5.97 -2.49
C GLU A 46 -15.65 5.68 -1.20
N ALA A 47 -15.79 4.47 -0.64
CA ALA A 47 -15.05 4.06 0.55
C ALA A 47 -13.53 4.02 0.28
N PHE A 48 -13.11 3.57 -0.89
CA PHE A 48 -11.70 3.59 -1.31
C PHE A 48 -11.21 5.03 -1.51
N GLU A 49 -11.97 5.86 -2.19
CA GLU A 49 -11.65 7.28 -2.38
C GLU A 49 -11.48 8.00 -1.04
N GLN A 50 -12.31 7.68 -0.03
CA GLN A 50 -12.17 8.23 1.31
C GLN A 50 -10.89 7.79 2.03
N ILE A 51 -10.39 6.58 1.77
CA ILE A 51 -9.08 6.14 2.28
C ILE A 51 -7.97 6.94 1.61
N GLU A 52 -7.98 7.06 0.29
CA GLU A 52 -6.96 7.79 -0.46
C GLU A 52 -6.90 9.27 -0.07
N LEU A 53 -8.06 9.90 0.16
CA LEU A 53 -8.14 11.30 0.61
C LEU A 53 -7.60 11.53 2.04
N GLN A 54 -7.71 10.54 2.92
CA GLN A 54 -7.31 10.67 4.33
C GLN A 54 -5.90 10.15 4.59
N THR A 55 -5.28 9.50 3.61
CA THR A 55 -3.97 8.86 3.75
C THR A 55 -3.09 9.12 2.53
N ASP A 56 -1.84 8.65 2.56
CA ASP A 56 -0.94 8.68 1.40
C ASP A 56 -1.00 7.36 0.60
N TYR A 57 -1.94 6.48 0.93
CA TYR A 57 -2.11 5.22 0.21
C TYR A 57 -2.84 5.43 -1.11
N SER A 58 -2.45 4.66 -2.12
CA SER A 58 -3.22 4.48 -3.35
C SER A 58 -3.77 3.06 -3.43
N ILE A 59 -4.98 2.90 -3.96
CA ILE A 59 -5.68 1.62 -4.01
C ILE A 59 -5.76 1.13 -5.45
N ALA A 60 -5.10 -0.01 -5.71
CA ALA A 60 -5.13 -0.70 -6.99
C ALA A 60 -6.05 -1.93 -6.91
N TYR A 61 -6.94 -2.08 -7.88
CA TYR A 61 -7.84 -3.22 -8.00
C TYR A 61 -8.13 -3.56 -9.46
N GLU A 62 -8.44 -4.81 -9.73
CA GLU A 62 -8.90 -5.23 -11.05
C GLU A 62 -10.40 -4.96 -11.20
N GLN A 63 -10.75 -4.06 -12.13
CA GLN A 63 -12.14 -3.59 -12.29
C GLN A 63 -13.11 -4.66 -12.79
N SER A 64 -12.61 -5.68 -13.51
CA SER A 64 -13.45 -6.69 -14.17
C SER A 64 -14.26 -7.54 -13.18
N ASN A 65 -13.77 -7.69 -11.97
CA ASN A 65 -14.32 -8.67 -11.00
C ASN A 65 -14.87 -8.04 -9.71
N LEU A 66 -14.54 -6.77 -9.41
CA LEU A 66 -14.94 -6.12 -8.17
C LEU A 66 -16.18 -5.23 -8.36
N ASN A 67 -17.28 -5.56 -7.67
CA ASN A 67 -18.48 -4.74 -7.70
C ASN A 67 -18.32 -3.44 -6.89
N LEU A 68 -17.75 -2.43 -7.53
CA LEU A 68 -17.50 -1.12 -6.93
C LEU A 68 -18.76 -0.36 -6.52
N LYS A 69 -19.93 -0.70 -7.13
CA LYS A 69 -21.22 -0.08 -6.82
C LYS A 69 -21.92 -0.71 -5.63
N LYS A 70 -21.36 -1.77 -5.04
CA LYS A 70 -21.95 -2.39 -3.85
C LYS A 70 -22.05 -1.38 -2.72
N MET A 71 -23.27 -1.14 -2.27
CA MET A 71 -23.56 -0.21 -1.17
C MET A 71 -23.43 -0.93 0.18
N GLN A 72 -22.92 -0.22 1.16
CA GLN A 72 -22.75 -0.73 2.53
C GLN A 72 -22.84 0.38 3.56
N SER A 73 -23.11 0.01 4.80
CA SER A 73 -23.05 0.93 5.93
C SER A 73 -21.66 0.81 6.59
N LEU A 74 -20.97 1.93 6.71
CA LEU A 74 -19.65 1.99 7.36
C LEU A 74 -19.68 2.94 8.55
N SER A 75 -19.12 2.48 9.67
CA SER A 75 -18.92 3.28 10.88
C SER A 75 -17.50 3.06 11.39
N LEU A 76 -16.57 3.78 10.80
CA LEU A 76 -15.14 3.79 11.13
C LEU A 76 -14.82 5.09 11.85
N LYS A 77 -14.35 5.00 13.10
CA LYS A 77 -13.93 6.16 13.90
C LYS A 77 -12.48 5.99 14.28
N SER A 78 -11.62 6.85 13.76
CA SER A 78 -10.19 6.84 14.07
C SER A 78 -9.58 5.42 14.00
N THR A 79 -9.84 4.71 12.91
CA THR A 79 -9.54 3.29 12.70
C THR A 79 -8.26 3.14 11.88
N SER A 80 -7.42 2.14 12.19
CA SER A 80 -6.23 1.84 11.38
C SER A 80 -6.60 1.38 9.97
N ILE A 81 -5.68 1.53 9.02
CA ILE A 81 -5.90 1.17 7.62
C ILE A 81 -6.31 -0.31 7.45
N GLU A 82 -5.65 -1.21 8.18
CA GLU A 82 -5.92 -2.65 8.10
C GLU A 82 -7.33 -2.98 8.57
N LYS A 83 -7.75 -2.41 9.71
CA LYS A 83 -9.10 -2.60 10.24
C LYS A 83 -10.16 -1.99 9.32
N ALA A 84 -9.86 -0.82 8.73
CA ALA A 84 -10.76 -0.17 7.78
C ALA A 84 -10.94 -1.04 6.53
N LEU A 85 -9.86 -1.51 5.91
CA LEU A 85 -9.91 -2.39 4.74
C LEU A 85 -10.62 -3.70 5.03
N THR A 86 -10.38 -4.31 6.20
CA THR A 86 -11.07 -5.54 6.60
C THR A 86 -12.58 -5.33 6.70
N GLN A 87 -13.04 -4.19 7.24
CA GLN A 87 -14.47 -3.89 7.31
C GLN A 87 -15.07 -3.56 5.95
N ILE A 88 -14.38 -2.77 5.13
CA ILE A 88 -14.82 -2.36 3.79
C ILE A 88 -14.94 -3.57 2.87
N LEU A 89 -14.00 -4.51 2.94
CA LEU A 89 -13.99 -5.71 2.09
C LEU A 89 -14.83 -6.87 2.64
N LYS A 90 -15.42 -6.73 3.82
CA LYS A 90 -16.24 -7.78 4.42
C LYS A 90 -17.39 -8.20 3.50
N GLY A 91 -17.50 -9.50 3.23
CA GLY A 91 -18.55 -10.05 2.38
C GLY A 91 -18.43 -9.72 0.89
N THR A 92 -17.28 -9.22 0.44
CA THR A 92 -16.98 -9.04 -0.99
C THR A 92 -16.28 -10.26 -1.59
N GLY A 93 -15.65 -11.09 -0.78
CA GLY A 93 -14.79 -12.19 -1.23
C GLY A 93 -13.38 -11.74 -1.61
N TYR A 94 -13.06 -10.44 -1.48
CA TYR A 94 -11.74 -9.90 -1.78
C TYR A 94 -10.89 -9.76 -0.52
N THR A 95 -9.58 -9.80 -0.73
CA THR A 95 -8.55 -9.53 0.26
C THR A 95 -7.67 -8.38 -0.19
N TYR A 96 -6.78 -7.92 0.69
CA TYR A 96 -5.84 -6.85 0.36
C TYR A 96 -4.42 -7.23 0.74
N LYS A 97 -3.45 -6.57 0.09
CA LYS A 97 -2.04 -6.61 0.41
C LYS A 97 -1.47 -5.20 0.36
N ILE A 98 -0.76 -4.80 1.42
CA ILE A 98 -0.11 -3.49 1.48
C ILE A 98 1.36 -3.66 1.11
N LYS A 99 1.83 -2.87 0.13
CA LYS A 99 3.22 -2.78 -0.30
C LYS A 99 3.64 -1.32 -0.35
N GLY A 100 4.42 -0.86 0.61
CA GLY A 100 4.74 0.57 0.74
C GLY A 100 3.46 1.39 0.88
N TYR A 101 3.26 2.35 0.00
CA TYR A 101 2.04 3.17 -0.06
C TYR A 101 0.97 2.66 -1.03
N HIS A 102 1.09 1.42 -1.51
CA HIS A 102 0.12 0.81 -2.41
C HIS A 102 -0.67 -0.29 -1.72
N ILE A 103 -1.98 -0.21 -1.81
CA ILE A 103 -2.92 -1.23 -1.35
C ILE A 103 -3.43 -1.95 -2.60
N ILE A 104 -3.14 -3.24 -2.71
CA ILE A 104 -3.55 -4.08 -3.82
C ILE A 104 -4.72 -4.95 -3.35
N ILE A 105 -5.89 -4.78 -3.99
CA ILE A 105 -7.08 -5.57 -3.72
C ILE A 105 -7.21 -6.68 -4.77
N SER A 106 -7.29 -7.91 -4.31
CA SER A 106 -7.37 -9.09 -5.17
C SER A 106 -8.26 -10.16 -4.56
N LEU A 107 -8.72 -11.09 -5.37
CA LEU A 107 -9.30 -12.32 -4.84
C LEU A 107 -8.25 -13.04 -3.99
N PRO A 108 -8.63 -13.66 -2.88
CA PRO A 108 -7.71 -14.52 -2.15
C PRO A 108 -7.21 -15.57 -3.14
N ALA A 109 -5.88 -15.73 -3.22
CA ALA A 109 -5.31 -16.86 -3.95
C ALA A 109 -6.05 -18.11 -3.44
N GLN A 110 -6.73 -18.83 -4.34
CA GLN A 110 -7.31 -20.11 -3.97
C GLN A 110 -6.20 -20.87 -3.25
N LYS A 111 -6.49 -21.28 -2.02
CA LYS A 111 -5.61 -22.15 -1.26
C LYS A 111 -5.52 -23.44 -2.09
N THR A 112 -4.60 -23.48 -3.02
CA THR A 112 -4.12 -24.76 -3.53
C THR A 112 -3.57 -25.43 -2.29
N GLU A 113 -4.21 -26.51 -1.90
CA GLU A 113 -3.79 -27.32 -0.75
C GLU A 113 -2.29 -27.47 -0.80
N THR A 114 -1.66 -27.25 0.33
CA THR A 114 -0.23 -27.37 0.57
C THR A 114 0.34 -28.62 -0.13
N ILE A 115 0.83 -28.41 -1.33
CA ILE A 115 1.75 -29.35 -1.92
C ILE A 115 3.10 -29.00 -1.29
N ASP A 116 3.71 -29.99 -0.65
CA ASP A 116 4.98 -29.98 0.04
C ASP A 116 5.99 -28.96 -0.53
N GLU A 117 6.64 -28.23 0.36
CA GLU A 117 7.68 -27.21 0.12
C GLU A 117 8.91 -27.69 -0.69
N LYS A 118 8.89 -28.91 -1.26
CA LYS A 118 10.02 -29.52 -1.95
C LYS A 118 10.04 -29.40 -3.46
N THR A 119 8.98 -28.86 -4.10
CA THR A 119 9.01 -28.68 -5.56
C THR A 119 8.26 -27.41 -5.96
N GLN A 120 8.80 -26.24 -5.64
CA GLN A 120 8.39 -25.03 -6.35
C GLN A 120 8.86 -25.15 -7.80
N LYS A 121 8.02 -25.72 -8.64
CA LYS A 121 8.17 -25.63 -10.09
C LYS A 121 7.94 -24.15 -10.43
N LEU A 122 9.04 -23.42 -10.62
CA LEU A 122 8.99 -22.03 -11.07
C LEU A 122 8.32 -22.03 -12.46
N THR A 123 7.05 -21.63 -12.51
CA THR A 123 6.34 -21.45 -13.78
C THR A 123 6.47 -19.99 -14.20
N GLN A 124 7.09 -19.77 -15.36
CA GLN A 124 7.17 -18.47 -15.98
C GLN A 124 6.21 -18.46 -17.18
N THR A 125 5.34 -17.45 -17.23
CA THR A 125 4.48 -17.25 -18.40
C THR A 125 5.21 -16.37 -19.41
N ILE A 126 5.51 -16.94 -20.57
CA ILE A 126 6.10 -16.22 -21.71
C ILE A 126 4.94 -15.81 -22.65
N ARG A 127 4.88 -14.55 -23.02
CA ARG A 127 3.92 -14.03 -24.00
C ARG A 127 4.68 -13.41 -25.16
N GLY A 128 4.23 -13.70 -26.39
CA GLY A 128 4.86 -13.18 -27.59
C GLY A 128 3.97 -13.40 -28.80
N ILE A 129 4.42 -12.91 -29.94
CA ILE A 129 3.80 -13.12 -31.25
C ILE A 129 4.82 -13.81 -32.13
N VAL A 130 4.43 -14.88 -32.83
CA VAL A 130 5.25 -15.55 -33.80
C VAL A 130 5.06 -14.84 -35.16
N VAL A 131 6.15 -14.38 -35.75
CA VAL A 131 6.13 -13.68 -37.04
C VAL A 131 7.05 -14.39 -38.02
N ASP A 132 6.74 -14.28 -39.32
CA ASP A 132 7.62 -14.68 -40.37
C ASP A 132 8.89 -13.81 -40.41
N SER A 133 10.04 -14.43 -40.48
CA SER A 133 11.34 -13.75 -40.32
C SER A 133 11.70 -12.80 -41.49
N LYS A 134 11.04 -12.93 -42.62
CA LYS A 134 11.30 -12.09 -43.84
C LYS A 134 10.29 -10.99 -43.99
N THR A 135 9.02 -11.26 -43.66
CA THR A 135 7.91 -10.34 -43.90
C THR A 135 7.43 -9.62 -42.66
N ASN A 136 7.83 -10.06 -41.45
CA ASN A 136 7.33 -9.59 -40.14
C ASN A 136 5.80 -9.73 -39.98
N VAL A 137 5.16 -10.54 -40.78
CA VAL A 137 3.71 -10.79 -40.69
C VAL A 137 3.45 -11.86 -39.62
N PRO A 138 2.46 -11.68 -38.72
CA PRO A 138 2.08 -12.70 -37.76
C PRO A 138 1.66 -14.00 -38.43
N ILE A 139 2.15 -15.13 -37.92
CA ILE A 139 1.79 -16.47 -38.39
C ILE A 139 0.63 -16.97 -37.52
N GLU A 140 -0.52 -17.09 -38.12
CA GLU A 140 -1.69 -17.65 -37.45
C GLU A 140 -1.51 -19.16 -37.21
N TYR A 141 -2.00 -19.64 -36.03
CA TYR A 141 -1.93 -21.07 -35.64
C TYR A 141 -0.52 -21.66 -35.51
N ALA A 142 0.49 -20.81 -35.31
CA ALA A 142 1.83 -21.30 -35.02
C ALA A 142 1.90 -22.03 -33.67
N SER A 143 2.49 -23.20 -33.64
CA SER A 143 2.76 -23.95 -32.39
C SER A 143 4.19 -23.74 -31.93
N VAL A 144 4.36 -23.38 -30.66
CA VAL A 144 5.68 -23.17 -30.05
C VAL A 144 5.93 -24.25 -29.02
N TYR A 145 7.06 -24.92 -29.12
CA TYR A 145 7.46 -25.95 -28.15
C TYR A 145 8.76 -25.52 -27.46
N ILE A 146 8.88 -25.86 -26.20
CA ILE A 146 10.15 -25.77 -25.46
C ILE A 146 10.80 -27.15 -25.53
N SER A 147 11.97 -27.23 -26.15
CA SER A 147 12.79 -28.45 -26.11
C SER A 147 13.79 -28.34 -24.97
N GLU A 148 13.86 -29.34 -24.12
CA GLU A 148 14.97 -29.52 -23.16
C GLU A 148 16.15 -30.11 -23.92
N GLU A 149 17.32 -29.45 -23.88
CA GLU A 149 18.60 -30.02 -24.31
C GLU A 149 19.25 -30.83 -23.20
#